data_fca2354067683820b337e95cdb77134c
#
_entry.id   fca2354067683820b337e95cdb77134c
#
_cell.length_a   1.000
_cell.length_b   1.000
_cell.length_c   1.000
_cell.angle_alpha   90.00
_cell.angle_beta   90.00
_cell.angle_gamma   90.00
#
_symmetry.space_group_name_H-M   'P 1'
#
loop_
_entity.id
_entity.type
_entity.pdbx_description
1 polymer ?
#
loop_
_entity_poly.entity_id
_entity_poly.type
_entity_poly.pdbx_seq_one_letter_code
_entity_poly.pdbx_strand_id
1 'polypeptide(L)'
;MSNSTNLSDGGVAREFRSNDGKFEEIRLEAFFDSFNGNFDIQKEHINGNGEYVITAGLGENGIFGKTDVKAQICDANTITIDMFGNAFYRGFKYKMVTHARVFCLKPLFKINTLQGLFLATTLHFLKYKFGYGNMCSWVKVKNEKIILPTNDSGEIDYDFMQNFIKAIEKLVIKDVVLWADKKIEATKNVINKQI
;
A
#
# COMPACT_ATOMS: atom_id res chain seq x y z
N MET A 1 -3.03 -41.78 -3.85
CA MET A 1 -4.31 -41.09 -4.08
C MET A 1 -4.10 -39.66 -3.69
N SER A 2 -3.86 -38.80 -4.68
CA SER A 2 -3.56 -37.38 -4.51
C SER A 2 -4.88 -36.61 -4.54
N ASN A 3 -5.26 -36.04 -3.40
CA ASN A 3 -6.36 -35.08 -3.34
C ASN A 3 -5.90 -33.75 -3.94
N SER A 4 -6.18 -33.53 -5.20
CA SER A 4 -6.16 -32.19 -5.81
C SER A 4 -7.41 -31.45 -5.36
N THR A 5 -7.26 -30.56 -4.38
CA THR A 5 -8.31 -29.59 -4.05
C THR A 5 -8.43 -28.60 -5.21
N ASN A 6 -9.44 -28.79 -6.04
CA ASN A 6 -9.88 -27.82 -7.03
C ASN A 6 -10.43 -26.58 -6.29
N LEU A 7 -9.60 -25.57 -6.11
CA LEU A 7 -10.03 -24.20 -5.79
C LEU A 7 -10.63 -23.61 -7.07
N SER A 8 -11.94 -23.84 -7.29
CA SER A 8 -12.68 -23.19 -8.37
C SER A 8 -12.74 -21.69 -8.11
N ASP A 9 -12.61 -20.87 -9.18
CA ASP A 9 -12.74 -19.40 -9.12
C ASP A 9 -14.03 -18.90 -8.44
N GLY A 10 -15.06 -19.77 -8.33
CA GLY A 10 -16.28 -19.51 -7.58
C GLY A 10 -16.13 -19.41 -6.05
N GLY A 11 -15.04 -19.92 -5.46
CA GLY A 11 -14.80 -19.85 -4.02
C GLY A 11 -14.40 -18.45 -3.56
N VAL A 12 -13.49 -17.80 -4.28
CA VAL A 12 -13.02 -16.43 -3.98
C VAL A 12 -14.16 -15.43 -4.20
N ALA A 13 -14.92 -15.57 -5.28
CA ALA A 13 -16.09 -14.72 -5.55
C ALA A 13 -17.23 -14.88 -4.52
N ARG A 14 -17.35 -16.05 -3.86
CA ARG A 14 -18.33 -16.28 -2.78
C ARG A 14 -17.90 -15.65 -1.46
N GLU A 15 -16.59 -15.65 -1.12
CA GLU A 15 -16.09 -14.95 0.07
C GLU A 15 -16.36 -13.44 0.01
N PHE A 16 -16.35 -12.83 -1.20
CA PHE A 16 -16.65 -11.42 -1.41
C PHE A 16 -18.16 -11.08 -1.40
N ARG A 17 -19.04 -12.05 -1.63
CA ARG A 17 -20.49 -11.85 -1.64
C ARG A 17 -21.15 -11.98 -0.26
N SER A 18 -20.42 -12.40 0.76
CA SER A 18 -20.97 -12.59 2.11
C SER A 18 -21.13 -11.32 2.92
N ASN A 19 -20.61 -10.19 2.43
CA ASN A 19 -20.91 -8.89 2.98
C ASN A 19 -21.80 -8.18 1.96
N ASP A 20 -23.04 -7.85 2.31
CA ASP A 20 -23.96 -7.04 1.48
C ASP A 20 -23.45 -5.59 1.29
N GLY A 21 -22.15 -5.48 1.18
CA GLY A 21 -21.30 -4.40 0.73
C GLY A 21 -21.81 -3.01 0.99
N LYS A 22 -22.03 -2.66 2.25
CA LYS A 22 -22.24 -1.27 2.62
C LYS A 22 -20.89 -0.56 2.55
N PHE A 23 -20.85 0.54 1.84
CA PHE A 23 -19.67 1.40 1.72
C PHE A 23 -20.08 2.84 2.03
N GLU A 24 -19.24 3.54 2.76
CA GLU A 24 -19.49 4.95 3.11
C GLU A 24 -18.36 5.84 2.63
N GLU A 25 -18.72 7.07 2.27
CA GLU A 25 -17.77 8.13 1.96
C GLU A 25 -17.31 8.83 3.24
N ILE A 26 -16.00 8.77 3.51
CA ILE A 26 -15.39 9.35 4.70
C ILE A 26 -14.33 10.37 4.29
N ARG A 27 -14.36 11.57 4.88
CA ARG A 27 -13.32 12.58 4.65
C ARG A 27 -11.99 12.14 5.23
N LEU A 28 -10.89 12.47 4.55
CA LEU A 28 -9.55 12.10 5.00
C LEU A 28 -9.23 12.67 6.40
N GLU A 29 -9.64 13.91 6.68
CA GLU A 29 -9.40 14.53 8.00
C GLU A 29 -10.14 13.86 9.16
N ALA A 30 -11.22 13.10 8.88
CA ALA A 30 -11.93 12.33 9.91
C ALA A 30 -11.24 11.00 10.22
N PHE A 31 -10.27 10.57 9.38
CA PHE A 31 -9.64 9.27 9.45
C PHE A 31 -8.14 9.33 9.69
N PHE A 32 -7.50 10.45 9.33
CA PHE A 32 -6.06 10.64 9.39
C PHE A 32 -5.64 11.97 9.99
N ASP A 33 -4.58 11.94 10.79
CA ASP A 33 -3.72 13.09 11.02
C ASP A 33 -2.64 13.15 9.94
N SER A 34 -2.08 14.34 9.71
CA SER A 34 -1.02 14.52 8.74
C SER A 34 0.11 15.40 9.26
N PHE A 35 1.32 15.04 8.88
CA PHE A 35 2.52 15.84 9.15
C PHE A 35 3.56 15.71 8.04
N ASN A 36 4.46 16.69 7.95
CA ASN A 36 5.54 16.75 6.97
C ASN A 36 6.89 16.38 7.63
N GLY A 37 7.90 16.12 6.80
CA GLY A 37 9.28 16.10 7.27
C GLY A 37 9.72 17.48 7.78
N ASN A 38 10.80 17.54 8.54
CA ASN A 38 11.34 18.75 9.15
C ASN A 38 12.78 19.08 8.72
N PHE A 39 13.34 18.29 7.81
CA PHE A 39 14.70 18.48 7.30
C PHE A 39 14.76 18.16 5.81
N ASP A 40 15.48 18.98 5.05
CA ASP A 40 15.63 18.77 3.61
C ASP A 40 16.77 17.80 3.31
N ILE A 41 16.46 16.51 3.38
CA ILE A 41 17.41 15.43 3.13
C ILE A 41 17.76 15.41 1.64
N GLN A 42 19.05 15.64 1.33
CA GLN A 42 19.60 15.62 -0.01
C GLN A 42 20.33 14.30 -0.29
N LYS A 43 20.76 14.11 -1.54
CA LYS A 43 21.44 12.89 -1.99
C LYS A 43 22.72 12.59 -1.19
N GLU A 44 23.50 13.62 -0.85
CA GLU A 44 24.74 13.51 -0.08
C GLU A 44 24.52 13.05 1.37
N HIS A 45 23.30 13.16 1.88
CA HIS A 45 22.95 12.67 3.21
C HIS A 45 22.65 11.15 3.21
N ILE A 46 22.49 10.52 2.05
CA ILE A 46 22.18 9.08 1.93
C ILE A 46 23.47 8.29 2.12
N ASN A 47 23.55 7.54 3.23
CA ASN A 47 24.76 6.82 3.63
C ASN A 47 24.55 5.33 3.95
N GLY A 48 23.33 4.83 3.74
CA GLY A 48 22.97 3.44 3.98
C GLY A 48 22.65 3.07 5.44
N ASN A 49 22.84 4.00 6.39
CA ASN A 49 22.61 3.79 7.82
C ASN A 49 21.26 4.38 8.26
N GLY A 50 20.78 4.01 9.44
CA GLY A 50 19.56 4.55 10.05
C GLY A 50 18.27 4.19 9.32
N GLU A 51 17.30 5.12 9.31
CA GLU A 51 15.97 4.89 8.76
C GLU A 51 15.92 5.13 7.25
N TYR A 52 14.92 4.53 6.62
CA TYR A 52 14.58 4.82 5.23
C TYR A 52 14.20 6.28 5.04
N VAL A 53 14.52 6.81 3.86
CA VAL A 53 14.14 8.17 3.43
C VAL A 53 13.14 8.04 2.30
N ILE A 54 12.01 8.76 2.42
CA ILE A 54 10.95 8.76 1.42
C ILE A 54 10.98 10.08 0.65
N THR A 55 10.99 9.95 -0.67
CA THR A 55 10.92 11.05 -1.66
C THR A 55 9.69 10.89 -2.56
N ALA A 56 9.49 11.82 -3.49
CA ALA A 56 8.45 11.70 -4.51
C ALA A 56 8.85 10.75 -5.63
N GLY A 57 7.86 10.08 -6.21
CA GLY A 57 7.99 9.24 -7.41
C GLY A 57 7.59 7.78 -7.19
N LEU A 58 7.48 7.06 -8.31
CA LEU A 58 7.05 5.66 -8.32
C LEU A 58 8.22 4.67 -8.18
N GLY A 59 9.44 5.09 -8.57
CA GLY A 59 10.64 4.23 -8.48
C GLY A 59 10.87 3.81 -7.03
N GLU A 60 11.14 2.51 -6.82
CA GLU A 60 11.33 1.93 -5.47
C GLU A 60 10.23 2.33 -4.48
N ASN A 61 9.01 2.54 -4.96
CA ASN A 61 7.88 3.07 -4.16
C ASN A 61 8.21 4.37 -3.41
N GLY A 62 9.03 5.24 -4.01
CA GLY A 62 9.48 6.49 -3.40
C GLY A 62 10.55 6.33 -2.32
N ILE A 63 11.20 5.17 -2.18
CA ILE A 63 12.33 4.99 -1.26
C ILE A 63 13.59 5.55 -1.91
N PHE A 64 14.20 6.56 -1.25
CA PHE A 64 15.40 7.24 -1.75
C PHE A 64 16.71 6.59 -1.25
N GLY A 65 16.64 5.89 -0.13
CA GLY A 65 17.78 5.23 0.52
C GLY A 65 17.61 5.22 2.03
N LYS A 66 18.73 5.20 2.76
CA LYS A 66 18.78 5.30 4.22
C LYS A 66 19.73 6.39 4.68
N THR A 67 19.44 6.98 5.84
CA THR A 67 20.27 7.99 6.47
C THR A 67 20.15 7.98 7.99
N ASP A 68 21.24 8.26 8.68
CA ASP A 68 21.29 8.53 10.12
C ASP A 68 21.21 10.03 10.46
N VAL A 69 21.04 10.91 9.47
CA VAL A 69 20.83 12.34 9.69
C VAL A 69 19.69 12.56 10.69
N LYS A 70 19.90 13.47 11.63
CA LYS A 70 18.87 13.85 12.61
C LYS A 70 17.73 14.60 11.93
N ALA A 71 16.61 13.90 11.73
CA ALA A 71 15.39 14.44 11.17
C ALA A 71 14.19 13.74 11.84
N GLN A 72 13.01 14.31 11.67
CA GLN A 72 11.78 13.71 12.20
C GLN A 72 11.58 12.31 11.63
N ILE A 73 11.39 11.35 12.54
CA ILE A 73 11.08 9.96 12.21
C ILE A 73 9.56 9.77 12.22
N CYS A 74 9.03 9.19 11.17
CA CYS A 74 7.65 8.77 11.06
C CYS A 74 7.52 7.32 11.49
N ASP A 75 6.47 7.00 12.24
CA ASP A 75 6.20 5.65 12.69
C ASP A 75 5.82 4.73 11.53
N ALA A 76 5.99 3.42 11.73
CA ALA A 76 5.40 2.39 10.90
C ALA A 76 3.86 2.44 10.95
N ASN A 77 3.22 1.72 10.03
CA ASN A 77 1.76 1.66 9.86
C ASN A 77 1.12 3.02 9.53
N THR A 78 1.78 3.76 8.67
CA THR A 78 1.33 5.04 8.12
C THR A 78 1.30 4.99 6.59
N ILE A 79 0.76 6.01 5.95
CA ILE A 79 0.74 6.13 4.49
C ILE A 79 1.46 7.41 4.12
N THR A 80 2.37 7.36 3.14
CA THR A 80 2.97 8.57 2.56
C THR A 80 2.25 8.97 1.29
N ILE A 81 2.06 10.27 1.10
CA ILE A 81 1.59 10.84 -0.16
C ILE A 81 2.64 11.85 -0.63
N ASP A 82 3.00 11.80 -1.90
CA ASP A 82 3.93 12.76 -2.50
C ASP A 82 3.21 13.90 -3.24
N MET A 83 3.98 14.83 -3.79
CA MET A 83 3.46 15.99 -4.52
C MET A 83 2.64 15.64 -5.76
N PHE A 84 2.73 14.41 -6.26
CA PHE A 84 1.97 13.91 -7.41
C PHE A 84 0.72 13.13 -7.00
N GLY A 85 0.47 12.95 -5.69
CA GLY A 85 -0.65 12.18 -5.17
C GLY A 85 -0.41 10.68 -5.15
N ASN A 86 0.84 10.21 -5.32
CA ASN A 86 1.17 8.81 -5.16
C ASN A 86 1.12 8.42 -3.69
N ALA A 87 0.29 7.43 -3.36
CA ALA A 87 0.09 6.96 -2.00
C ALA A 87 0.72 5.59 -1.79
N PHE A 88 1.51 5.43 -0.70
CA PHE A 88 2.17 4.18 -0.36
C PHE A 88 2.05 3.88 1.14
N TYR A 89 1.64 2.67 1.48
CA TYR A 89 1.71 2.18 2.86
C TYR A 89 3.17 1.97 3.30
N ARG A 90 3.47 2.33 4.56
CA ARG A 90 4.78 2.19 5.18
C ARG A 90 4.69 1.34 6.43
N GLY A 91 5.09 0.08 6.31
CA GLY A 91 5.18 -0.87 7.42
C GLY A 91 6.47 -0.73 8.26
N PHE A 92 7.26 0.33 8.04
CA PHE A 92 8.55 0.58 8.69
C PHE A 92 8.69 2.05 9.07
N LYS A 93 9.62 2.37 9.96
CA LYS A 93 9.98 3.75 10.32
C LYS A 93 10.75 4.41 9.20
N TYR A 94 10.53 5.70 8.99
CA TYR A 94 11.14 6.45 7.90
C TYR A 94 11.25 7.96 8.20
N LYS A 95 12.01 8.64 7.37
CA LYS A 95 12.13 10.10 7.29
C LYS A 95 11.59 10.56 5.93
N MET A 96 11.18 11.81 5.80
CA MET A 96 10.64 12.36 4.55
C MET A 96 11.47 13.55 4.09
N VAL A 97 11.75 13.62 2.78
CA VAL A 97 12.37 14.81 2.19
C VAL A 97 11.33 15.94 2.07
N THR A 98 11.72 17.16 2.42
CA THR A 98 10.82 18.32 2.40
C THR A 98 10.64 18.91 1.01
N HIS A 99 11.70 18.97 0.19
CA HIS A 99 11.63 19.53 -1.17
C HIS A 99 10.69 18.74 -2.10
N ALA A 100 10.53 17.44 -1.90
CA ALA A 100 9.61 16.59 -2.65
C ALA A 100 8.17 16.64 -2.13
N ARG A 101 7.90 17.47 -1.10
CA ARG A 101 6.58 17.69 -0.52
C ARG A 101 5.85 16.40 -0.14
N VAL A 102 6.62 15.40 0.32
CA VAL A 102 6.05 14.18 0.88
C VAL A 102 5.45 14.49 2.24
N PHE A 103 4.25 14.01 2.47
CA PHE A 103 3.60 14.09 3.78
C PHE A 103 3.10 12.71 4.22
N CYS A 104 3.00 12.55 5.53
CA CYS A 104 2.50 11.34 6.17
C CYS A 104 1.01 11.48 6.46
N LEU A 105 0.25 10.43 6.23
CA LEU A 105 -1.06 10.21 6.80
C LEU A 105 -0.95 9.16 7.91
N LYS A 106 -1.18 9.57 9.15
CA LYS A 106 -1.22 8.71 10.33
C LYS A 106 -2.68 8.40 10.64
N PRO A 107 -3.12 7.13 10.55
CA PRO A 107 -4.48 6.77 10.94
C PRO A 107 -4.77 7.15 12.40
N LEU A 108 -5.95 7.65 12.68
CA LEU A 108 -6.42 8.01 14.03
C LEU A 108 -6.70 6.78 14.91
N PHE A 109 -6.62 5.59 14.33
CA PHE A 109 -6.81 4.31 15.01
C PHE A 109 -5.71 3.33 14.60
N LYS A 110 -5.61 2.23 15.32
CA LYS A 110 -4.58 1.20 15.07
C LYS A 110 -4.96 0.35 13.87
N ILE A 111 -4.05 0.26 12.90
CA ILE A 111 -4.20 -0.59 11.73
C ILE A 111 -3.09 -1.64 11.66
N ASN A 112 -3.36 -2.76 11.00
CA ASN A 112 -2.35 -3.74 10.60
C ASN A 112 -1.88 -3.50 9.14
N THR A 113 -0.91 -4.29 8.69
CA THR A 113 -0.33 -4.17 7.33
C THR A 113 -1.37 -4.31 6.23
N LEU A 114 -2.27 -5.29 6.33
CA LEU A 114 -3.27 -5.55 5.28
C LEU A 114 -4.29 -4.42 5.18
N GLN A 115 -4.74 -3.91 6.33
CA GLN A 115 -5.61 -2.74 6.39
C GLN A 115 -4.92 -1.49 5.84
N GLY A 116 -3.63 -1.31 6.14
CA GLY A 116 -2.83 -0.20 5.61
C GLY A 116 -2.66 -0.27 4.09
N LEU A 117 -2.45 -1.45 3.52
CA LEU A 117 -2.39 -1.68 2.08
C LEU A 117 -3.74 -1.36 1.41
N PHE A 118 -4.86 -1.81 2.01
CA PHE A 118 -6.19 -1.47 1.55
C PHE A 118 -6.40 0.04 1.50
N LEU A 119 -6.13 0.73 2.61
CA LEU A 119 -6.27 2.19 2.72
C LEU A 119 -5.38 2.95 1.72
N ALA A 120 -4.12 2.53 1.54
CA ALA A 120 -3.25 3.16 0.55
C ALA A 120 -3.81 3.02 -0.87
N THR A 121 -4.46 1.88 -1.19
CA THR A 121 -5.09 1.66 -2.48
C THR A 121 -6.29 2.59 -2.71
N THR A 122 -7.11 2.85 -1.68
CA THR A 122 -8.25 3.77 -1.79
C THR A 122 -7.83 5.21 -2.08
N LEU A 123 -6.58 5.57 -1.81
CA LEU A 123 -6.01 6.90 -2.05
C LEU A 123 -5.41 7.07 -3.46
N HIS A 124 -5.33 6.01 -4.27
CA HIS A 124 -4.69 6.06 -5.59
C HIS A 124 -5.37 7.00 -6.59
N PHE A 125 -6.62 7.39 -6.37
CA PHE A 125 -7.30 8.38 -7.21
C PHE A 125 -6.62 9.76 -7.17
N LEU A 126 -5.88 10.08 -6.12
CA LEU A 126 -5.19 11.36 -5.96
C LEU A 126 -4.15 11.59 -7.07
N LYS A 127 -3.46 10.56 -7.54
CA LYS A 127 -2.47 10.68 -8.63
C LYS A 127 -3.04 11.24 -9.95
N TYR A 128 -4.36 11.19 -10.13
CA TYR A 128 -5.02 11.74 -11.31
C TYR A 128 -5.41 13.21 -11.15
N LYS A 129 -5.33 13.75 -9.93
CA LYS A 129 -5.70 15.13 -9.58
C LYS A 129 -4.51 16.08 -9.49
N PHE A 130 -3.29 15.53 -9.29
CA PHE A 130 -2.10 16.31 -8.95
C PHE A 130 -0.95 16.08 -9.93
N GLY A 131 -0.09 17.11 -10.04
CA GLY A 131 1.08 17.16 -10.90
C GLY A 131 1.90 18.42 -10.64
N TYR A 132 2.88 18.72 -11.47
CA TYR A 132 3.75 19.89 -11.27
C TYR A 132 3.00 21.23 -11.18
N GLY A 133 1.95 21.43 -11.99
CA GLY A 133 1.14 22.65 -11.98
C GLY A 133 0.16 22.75 -10.80
N ASN A 134 -0.11 21.63 -10.13
CA ASN A 134 -1.01 21.56 -8.99
C ASN A 134 -0.52 20.47 -8.03
N MET A 135 0.49 20.77 -7.23
CA MET A 135 1.09 19.80 -6.32
C MET A 135 0.16 19.42 -5.18
N CYS A 136 0.14 18.11 -4.84
CA CYS A 136 -0.60 17.57 -3.73
C CYS A 136 -0.08 18.10 -2.39
N SER A 137 -0.97 18.32 -1.45
CA SER A 137 -0.66 18.66 -0.06
C SER A 137 -1.85 18.32 0.84
N TRP A 138 -1.61 18.15 2.13
CA TRP A 138 -2.67 17.86 3.11
C TRP A 138 -3.82 18.86 3.05
N VAL A 139 -3.52 20.15 3.00
CA VAL A 139 -4.53 21.22 2.95
C VAL A 139 -5.49 21.05 1.76
N LYS A 140 -5.00 20.55 0.64
CA LYS A 140 -5.83 20.34 -0.55
C LYS A 140 -6.66 19.06 -0.48
N VAL A 141 -6.16 18.02 0.21
CA VAL A 141 -6.80 16.70 0.16
C VAL A 141 -7.56 16.34 1.44
N LYS A 142 -7.40 17.04 2.53
CA LYS A 142 -8.04 16.70 3.81
C LYS A 142 -9.57 16.58 3.75
N ASN A 143 -10.21 17.32 2.85
CA ASN A 143 -11.65 17.27 2.61
C ASN A 143 -12.06 16.27 1.51
N GLU A 144 -11.09 15.68 0.81
CA GLU A 144 -11.37 14.58 -0.14
C GLU A 144 -11.96 13.40 0.62
N LYS A 145 -12.76 12.63 -0.09
CA LYS A 145 -13.45 11.47 0.47
C LYS A 145 -12.84 10.19 -0.09
N ILE A 146 -12.71 9.19 0.77
CA ILE A 146 -12.45 7.81 0.41
C ILE A 146 -13.69 6.98 0.68
N ILE A 147 -13.85 5.92 -0.08
CA ILE A 147 -14.94 4.96 0.09
C ILE A 147 -14.41 3.79 0.90
N LEU A 148 -14.98 3.55 2.08
CA LEU A 148 -14.59 2.47 2.98
C LEU A 148 -15.75 1.51 3.24
N PRO A 149 -15.47 0.21 3.42
CA PRO A 149 -16.49 -0.77 3.79
C PRO A 149 -16.99 -0.52 5.21
N THR A 150 -18.28 -0.70 5.41
CA THR A 150 -18.94 -0.63 6.73
C THR A 150 -19.64 -1.95 7.05
N ASN A 151 -19.69 -2.28 8.35
CA ASN A 151 -20.44 -3.43 8.86
C ASN A 151 -21.94 -3.08 8.99
N ASP A 152 -22.74 -4.05 9.45
CA ASP A 152 -24.19 -3.88 9.61
C ASP A 152 -24.57 -2.79 10.65
N SER A 153 -23.65 -2.46 11.54
CA SER A 153 -23.83 -1.39 12.54
C SER A 153 -23.45 0.00 12.00
N GLY A 154 -22.98 0.10 10.74
CA GLY A 154 -22.51 1.35 10.13
C GLY A 154 -21.08 1.75 10.56
N GLU A 155 -20.35 0.88 11.25
CA GLU A 155 -18.96 1.11 11.61
C GLU A 155 -18.02 0.59 10.51
N ILE A 156 -16.79 1.12 10.45
CA ILE A 156 -15.78 0.67 9.48
C ILE A 156 -15.49 -0.81 9.65
N ASP A 157 -15.61 -1.57 8.55
CA ASP A 157 -15.34 -3.01 8.52
C ASP A 157 -13.85 -3.29 8.25
N TYR A 158 -13.07 -3.30 9.31
CA TYR A 158 -11.63 -3.60 9.27
C TYR A 158 -11.34 -5.05 8.88
N ASP A 159 -12.25 -5.97 9.18
CA ASP A 159 -12.12 -7.39 8.81
C ASP A 159 -12.30 -7.58 7.32
N PHE A 160 -13.26 -6.88 6.72
CA PHE A 160 -13.41 -6.86 5.26
C PHE A 160 -12.13 -6.37 4.58
N MET A 161 -11.54 -5.23 5.01
CA MET A 161 -10.31 -4.69 4.44
C MET A 161 -9.19 -5.74 4.46
N GLN A 162 -9.00 -6.40 5.61
CA GLN A 162 -7.96 -7.41 5.78
C GLN A 162 -8.21 -8.63 4.89
N ASN A 163 -9.44 -9.14 4.86
CA ASN A 163 -9.80 -10.33 4.10
C ASN A 163 -9.72 -10.07 2.59
N PHE A 164 -10.08 -8.86 2.15
CA PHE A 164 -9.92 -8.43 0.76
C PHE A 164 -8.47 -8.53 0.30
N ILE A 165 -7.53 -7.93 1.05
CA ILE A 165 -6.11 -7.98 0.69
C ILE A 165 -5.59 -9.42 0.74
N LYS A 166 -5.95 -10.22 1.75
CA LYS A 166 -5.59 -11.65 1.82
C LYS A 166 -6.06 -12.43 0.58
N ALA A 167 -7.25 -12.13 0.08
CA ALA A 167 -7.76 -12.79 -1.12
C ALA A 167 -6.96 -12.37 -2.37
N ILE A 168 -6.60 -11.09 -2.51
CA ILE A 168 -5.70 -10.61 -3.58
C ILE A 168 -4.33 -11.30 -3.49
N GLU A 169 -3.72 -11.38 -2.30
CA GLU A 169 -2.44 -12.07 -2.09
C GLU A 169 -2.51 -13.54 -2.52
N LYS A 170 -3.57 -14.27 -2.13
CA LYS A 170 -3.78 -15.67 -2.54
C LYS A 170 -3.87 -15.81 -4.06
N LEU A 171 -4.56 -14.90 -4.75
CA LEU A 171 -4.68 -14.92 -6.22
C LEU A 171 -3.31 -14.70 -6.87
N VAL A 172 -2.56 -13.70 -6.43
CA VAL A 172 -1.22 -13.41 -6.97
C VAL A 172 -0.25 -14.57 -6.74
N ILE A 173 -0.24 -15.17 -5.54
CA ILE A 173 0.60 -16.32 -5.22
C ILE A 173 0.24 -17.52 -6.08
N LYS A 174 -1.05 -17.81 -6.29
CA LYS A 174 -1.52 -18.90 -7.15
C LYS A 174 -0.95 -18.80 -8.56
N ASP A 175 -1.00 -17.62 -9.16
CA ASP A 175 -0.51 -17.40 -10.52
C ASP A 175 1.01 -17.57 -10.61
N VAL A 176 1.75 -17.09 -9.61
CA VAL A 176 3.21 -17.27 -9.51
C VAL A 176 3.59 -18.75 -9.37
N VAL A 177 2.88 -19.51 -8.54
CA VAL A 177 3.12 -20.95 -8.35
C VAL A 177 2.84 -21.71 -9.65
N LEU A 178 1.70 -21.45 -10.29
CA LEU A 178 1.36 -22.09 -11.58
C LEU A 178 2.38 -21.78 -12.68
N TRP A 179 2.91 -20.56 -12.71
CA TRP A 179 3.97 -20.19 -13.65
C TRP A 179 5.28 -20.93 -13.34
N ALA A 180 5.67 -21.00 -12.06
CA ALA A 180 6.87 -21.70 -11.62
C ALA A 180 6.80 -23.20 -11.95
N ASP A 181 5.67 -23.86 -11.67
CA ASP A 181 5.45 -25.28 -11.95
C ASP A 181 5.57 -25.58 -13.46
N LYS A 182 4.97 -24.75 -14.33
CA LYS A 182 5.11 -24.87 -15.79
C LYS A 182 6.55 -24.76 -16.24
N LYS A 183 7.33 -23.85 -15.67
CA LYS A 183 8.77 -23.69 -15.96
C LYS A 183 9.57 -24.93 -15.55
N ILE A 184 9.34 -25.45 -14.36
CA ILE A 184 9.99 -26.64 -13.83
C ILE A 184 9.68 -27.85 -14.73
N GLU A 185 8.43 -28.04 -15.12
CA GLU A 185 8.00 -29.14 -15.97
C GLU A 185 8.63 -29.05 -17.38
N ALA A 186 8.63 -27.86 -17.97
CA ALA A 186 9.29 -27.63 -19.25
C ALA A 186 10.80 -27.97 -19.18
N THR A 187 11.50 -27.60 -18.13
CA THR A 187 12.91 -27.90 -17.91
C THR A 187 13.15 -29.42 -17.78
N LYS A 188 12.32 -30.11 -16.98
CA LYS A 188 12.42 -31.59 -16.85
C LYS A 188 12.22 -32.29 -18.19
N ASN A 189 11.27 -31.83 -19.01
CA ASN A 189 11.00 -32.42 -20.33
C ASN A 189 12.18 -32.23 -21.31
N VAL A 190 12.91 -31.13 -21.20
CA VAL A 190 14.14 -30.91 -22.02
C VAL A 190 15.27 -31.88 -21.59
N ILE A 191 15.49 -31.99 -20.27
CA ILE A 191 16.53 -32.87 -19.73
C ILE A 191 16.25 -34.33 -20.08
N ASN A 192 15.03 -34.81 -19.95
CA ASN A 192 14.63 -36.18 -20.26
C ASN A 192 14.70 -36.53 -21.76
N LYS A 193 14.74 -35.56 -22.66
CA LYS A 193 14.92 -35.79 -24.11
C LYS A 193 16.40 -35.86 -24.54
N GLN A 194 17.30 -35.49 -23.65
CA GLN A 194 18.77 -35.52 -23.92
C GLN A 194 19.47 -36.77 -23.37
N ILE A 195 18.74 -37.66 -22.73
CA ILE A 195 19.16 -38.98 -22.25
C ILE A 195 18.55 -40.05 -23.14
#